data_741688024eee19fa95021a42471843fd
#
_entry.id   741688024eee19fa95021a42471843fd
#
_cell.length_a   1.000
_cell.length_b   1.000
_cell.length_c   1.000
_cell.angle_alpha   90.00
_cell.angle_beta   90.00
_cell.angle_gamma   90.00
#
_symmetry.space_group_name_H-M   'P 1'
#
loop_
_entity.id
_entity.type
_entity.pdbx_description
1 polymer ?
#
loop_
_entity_poly.entity_id
_entity_poly.type
_entity_poly.pdbx_seq_one_letter_code
_entity_poly.pdbx_strand_id
1 'polypeptide(L)'
;MIPMANIDIQFAKEQLILFLREWYMHPNGQIPAYEFAFDDVNPPVHAYAVLKVYKASGPKGQRDLTFLARCFLKLVLNFTWWVNRKDVEGKNIFSGGFLGLDNIGLFDRSKPLPSGGFLAQADATAWMGLFCCIMLEISLILARRDLIYEDLASKFFEHFVTICDAMNSVDGVGLYNEEDEFYYDHVRNNHESQPLKIKSMVGLVPLFCTLVLRESDMKHHPGFYKRTKWFLENRKDLVKSISFMCSGQREEALLLSVVNKKKLIKVLKIILDEDEFLSPYGIRSLSKYHKDHPFILNMNNTHYSVRYEPAESQSKLFGGNSNWRGPIWLPMNYLLIENLERFDYFYGESLQVECPTRSGNYMRLRDVAKELSRRLAELFIPDLNGHRPCHGNEEKYATDPHFKDLCLFYEYFHGDNGRGCGASHQTGWTALIINLIKKLSQSGEGLSDNADSGSAEYSISRRFDEAHFNHHFSPHLSPHLSPHLSPTLGSSVNPLVFEKFKQEL
;
A
#
# COMPACT_ATOMS: atom_id res chain seq x y z
N MET A 1 -7.89 -10.10 0.24
CA MET A 1 -7.99 -10.89 -1.02
C MET A 1 -6.65 -11.27 -1.63
N ILE A 2 -5.58 -10.47 -1.50
CA ILE A 2 -4.25 -10.82 -2.08
C ILE A 2 -3.70 -12.15 -1.54
N PRO A 3 -3.64 -12.40 -0.22
CA PRO A 3 -3.25 -13.73 0.30
C PRO A 3 -4.24 -14.83 -0.10
N MET A 4 -5.53 -14.54 -0.06
CA MET A 4 -6.59 -15.49 -0.42
C MET A 4 -6.46 -15.99 -1.86
N ALA A 5 -5.96 -15.16 -2.78
CA ALA A 5 -5.73 -15.56 -4.17
C ALA A 5 -4.70 -16.70 -4.35
N ASN A 6 -3.87 -16.98 -3.32
CA ASN A 6 -2.99 -18.16 -3.33
C ASN A 6 -3.71 -19.46 -2.95
N ILE A 7 -4.87 -19.36 -2.31
CA ILE A 7 -5.68 -20.49 -1.82
C ILE A 7 -6.85 -20.74 -2.77
N ASP A 8 -7.67 -19.70 -2.99
CA ASP A 8 -8.84 -19.73 -3.87
C ASP A 8 -8.94 -18.39 -4.65
N ILE A 9 -8.49 -18.45 -5.89
CA ILE A 9 -8.49 -17.28 -6.78
C ILE A 9 -9.90 -16.86 -7.18
N GLN A 10 -10.82 -17.82 -7.30
CA GLN A 10 -12.20 -17.52 -7.68
C GLN A 10 -12.94 -16.82 -6.56
N PHE A 11 -12.82 -17.31 -5.34
CA PHE A 11 -13.34 -16.65 -4.15
C PHE A 11 -12.79 -15.24 -3.99
N ALA A 12 -11.46 -15.05 -4.17
CA ALA A 12 -10.84 -13.74 -4.08
C ALA A 12 -11.43 -12.73 -5.10
N LYS A 13 -11.70 -13.18 -6.35
CA LYS A 13 -12.35 -12.36 -7.37
C LYS A 13 -13.80 -12.00 -7.00
N GLU A 14 -14.55 -12.97 -6.54
CA GLU A 14 -15.96 -12.78 -6.16
C GLU A 14 -16.11 -11.80 -5.01
N GLN A 15 -15.23 -11.89 -4.00
CA GLN A 15 -15.22 -10.93 -2.88
C GLN A 15 -14.85 -9.50 -3.32
N LEU A 16 -13.94 -9.33 -4.26
CA LEU A 16 -13.61 -8.01 -4.82
C LEU A 16 -14.77 -7.45 -5.64
N ILE A 17 -15.44 -8.28 -6.44
CA ILE A 17 -16.63 -7.87 -7.17
C ILE A 17 -17.74 -7.49 -6.20
N LEU A 18 -17.98 -8.29 -5.14
CA LEU A 18 -18.97 -8.02 -4.11
C LEU A 18 -18.71 -6.68 -3.42
N PHE A 19 -17.45 -6.43 -3.01
CA PHE A 19 -17.05 -5.18 -2.38
C PHE A 19 -17.31 -3.94 -3.27
N LEU A 20 -17.17 -4.09 -4.60
CA LEU A 20 -17.42 -3.02 -5.56
C LEU A 20 -18.88 -2.91 -6.02
N ARG A 21 -19.80 -3.69 -5.43
CA ARG A 21 -21.23 -3.63 -5.75
C ARG A 21 -21.95 -2.55 -4.94
N GLU A 22 -23.15 -2.25 -5.39
CA GLU A 22 -24.10 -1.27 -4.85
C GLU A 22 -24.45 -1.45 -3.36
N TRP A 23 -24.09 -2.57 -2.75
CA TRP A 23 -24.28 -2.83 -1.32
C TRP A 23 -23.25 -2.11 -0.46
N TYR A 24 -22.04 -1.91 -0.98
CA TYR A 24 -20.92 -1.27 -0.28
C TYR A 24 -20.54 0.04 -0.93
N MET A 25 -20.78 0.21 -2.23
CA MET A 25 -20.51 1.42 -2.97
C MET A 25 -21.80 2.18 -3.22
N HIS A 26 -21.89 3.39 -2.69
CA HIS A 26 -23.00 4.30 -2.94
C HIS A 26 -23.11 4.62 -4.45
N PRO A 27 -24.32 4.90 -5.00
CA PRO A 27 -24.49 5.24 -6.43
C PRO A 27 -23.61 6.40 -6.94
N ASN A 28 -23.18 7.32 -6.07
CA ASN A 28 -22.24 8.38 -6.43
C ASN A 28 -20.77 7.91 -6.54
N GLY A 29 -20.47 6.63 -6.30
CA GLY A 29 -19.13 6.06 -6.34
C GLY A 29 -18.39 6.00 -4.99
N GLN A 30 -18.96 6.55 -3.93
CA GLN A 30 -18.35 6.54 -2.59
C GLN A 30 -18.32 5.12 -2.00
N ILE A 31 -17.19 4.77 -1.37
CA ILE A 31 -17.06 3.58 -0.52
C ILE A 31 -16.72 4.06 0.89
N PRO A 32 -17.69 4.11 1.82
CA PRO A 32 -17.44 4.52 3.20
C PRO A 32 -16.49 3.56 3.93
N ALA A 33 -15.75 4.06 4.90
CA ALA A 33 -14.91 3.23 5.76
C ALA A 33 -15.78 2.32 6.66
N TYR A 34 -16.90 2.84 7.14
CA TYR A 34 -17.88 2.14 8.00
C TYR A 34 -19.23 2.87 7.97
N GLU A 35 -20.25 2.23 8.51
CA GLU A 35 -21.66 2.67 8.42
C GLU A 35 -22.03 3.86 9.30
N PHE A 36 -21.20 4.24 10.28
CA PHE A 36 -21.51 5.30 11.23
C PHE A 36 -21.10 6.70 10.76
N ALA A 37 -20.17 6.81 9.80
CA ALA A 37 -19.73 8.08 9.22
C ALA A 37 -19.40 7.87 7.73
N PHE A 38 -20.38 8.12 6.88
CA PHE A 38 -20.24 7.88 5.43
C PHE A 38 -19.20 8.76 4.76
N ASP A 39 -18.88 9.92 5.35
CA ASP A 39 -17.84 10.80 4.80
C ASP A 39 -16.41 10.32 5.08
N ASP A 40 -16.24 9.42 6.04
CA ASP A 40 -14.96 8.77 6.32
C ASP A 40 -14.68 7.68 5.29
N VAL A 41 -13.44 7.64 4.81
CA VAL A 41 -13.01 6.71 3.77
C VAL A 41 -11.70 6.03 4.16
N ASN A 42 -11.52 4.81 3.68
CA ASN A 42 -10.25 4.09 3.71
C ASN A 42 -9.41 4.41 2.46
N PRO A 43 -8.09 4.18 2.49
CA PRO A 43 -7.26 4.31 1.30
C PRO A 43 -7.78 3.46 0.13
N PRO A 44 -7.60 3.87 -1.13
CA PRO A 44 -8.11 3.17 -2.31
C PRO A 44 -7.28 1.89 -2.65
N VAL A 45 -6.95 1.09 -1.63
CA VAL A 45 -6.16 -0.16 -1.75
C VAL A 45 -6.93 -1.29 -2.44
N HIS A 46 -8.25 -1.17 -2.56
CA HIS A 46 -9.09 -2.12 -3.28
C HIS A 46 -8.74 -2.18 -4.78
N ALA A 47 -8.37 -1.06 -5.39
CA ALA A 47 -7.87 -1.04 -6.77
C ALA A 47 -6.55 -1.81 -6.91
N TYR A 48 -5.64 -1.65 -5.93
CA TYR A 48 -4.41 -2.42 -5.86
C TYR A 48 -4.69 -3.92 -5.71
N ALA A 49 -5.64 -4.30 -4.86
CA ALA A 49 -6.04 -5.69 -4.67
C ALA A 49 -6.62 -6.30 -5.97
N VAL A 50 -7.48 -5.57 -6.68
CA VAL A 50 -8.01 -5.99 -7.99
C VAL A 50 -6.87 -6.29 -8.97
N LEU A 51 -5.91 -5.39 -9.11
CA LEU A 51 -4.76 -5.58 -10.01
C LEU A 51 -3.91 -6.79 -9.60
N LYS A 52 -3.65 -6.99 -8.29
CA LYS A 52 -2.88 -8.13 -7.79
C LYS A 52 -3.59 -9.46 -8.00
N VAL A 53 -4.87 -9.54 -7.70
CA VAL A 53 -5.70 -10.75 -7.92
C VAL A 53 -5.81 -11.05 -9.42
N TYR A 54 -5.98 -10.03 -10.27
CA TYR A 54 -5.89 -10.22 -11.72
C TYR A 54 -4.54 -10.81 -12.15
N LYS A 55 -3.42 -10.27 -11.65
CA LYS A 55 -2.08 -10.79 -11.97
C LYS A 55 -1.88 -12.23 -11.50
N ALA A 56 -2.52 -12.62 -10.41
CA ALA A 56 -2.49 -13.99 -9.88
C ALA A 56 -3.43 -14.97 -10.63
N SER A 57 -4.38 -14.48 -11.42
CA SER A 57 -5.39 -15.32 -12.07
C SER A 57 -4.88 -16.22 -13.20
N GLY A 58 -3.60 -16.13 -13.55
CA GLY A 58 -2.97 -16.96 -14.57
C GLY A 58 -1.68 -16.38 -15.15
N PRO A 59 -1.01 -17.09 -16.03
CA PRO A 59 0.18 -16.60 -16.74
C PRO A 59 -0.17 -15.40 -17.63
N LYS A 60 0.84 -14.59 -17.96
CA LYS A 60 0.66 -13.43 -18.85
C LYS A 60 0.02 -13.88 -20.17
N GLY A 61 -1.08 -13.25 -20.57
CA GLY A 61 -1.86 -13.57 -21.77
C GLY A 61 -3.07 -14.49 -21.53
N GLN A 62 -3.16 -15.16 -20.40
CA GLN A 62 -4.29 -16.03 -20.02
C GLN A 62 -5.07 -15.54 -18.80
N ARG A 63 -4.74 -14.34 -18.32
CA ARG A 63 -5.38 -13.72 -17.15
C ARG A 63 -6.83 -13.31 -17.44
N ASP A 64 -7.65 -13.27 -16.39
CA ASP A 64 -9.08 -12.97 -16.49
C ASP A 64 -9.35 -11.48 -16.74
N LEU A 65 -9.34 -11.11 -18.02
CA LEU A 65 -9.63 -9.73 -18.45
C LEU A 65 -11.09 -9.33 -18.21
N THR A 66 -12.02 -10.28 -18.18
CA THR A 66 -13.43 -10.00 -17.88
C THR A 66 -13.60 -9.54 -16.43
N PHE A 67 -12.97 -10.25 -15.51
CA PHE A 67 -12.89 -9.80 -14.10
C PHE A 67 -12.30 -8.39 -13.99
N LEU A 68 -11.15 -8.15 -14.66
CA LEU A 68 -10.47 -6.86 -14.61
C LEU A 68 -11.37 -5.72 -15.13
N ALA A 69 -12.01 -5.91 -16.29
CA ALA A 69 -12.90 -4.92 -16.89
C ALA A 69 -14.13 -4.63 -16.02
N ARG A 70 -14.77 -5.66 -15.44
CA ARG A 70 -15.90 -5.50 -14.51
C ARG A 70 -15.52 -4.65 -13.29
N CYS A 71 -14.38 -4.93 -12.68
CA CYS A 71 -13.88 -4.14 -11.56
C CYS A 71 -13.52 -2.72 -11.99
N PHE A 72 -12.87 -2.56 -13.14
CA PHE A 72 -12.43 -1.26 -13.64
C PHE A 72 -13.58 -0.26 -13.79
N LEU A 73 -14.72 -0.65 -14.36
CA LEU A 73 -15.89 0.19 -14.50
C LEU A 73 -16.39 0.76 -13.16
N LYS A 74 -16.34 -0.06 -12.11
CA LYS A 74 -16.73 0.36 -10.76
C LYS A 74 -15.64 1.23 -10.09
N LEU A 75 -14.38 0.90 -10.32
CA LEU A 75 -13.25 1.70 -9.82
C LEU A 75 -13.23 3.11 -10.41
N VAL A 76 -13.62 3.29 -11.68
CA VAL A 76 -13.74 4.62 -12.29
C VAL A 76 -14.77 5.47 -11.56
N LEU A 77 -15.91 4.91 -11.13
CA LEU A 77 -16.90 5.64 -10.34
C LEU A 77 -16.33 6.10 -9.01
N ASN A 78 -15.62 5.21 -8.31
CA ASN A 78 -14.99 5.55 -7.04
C ASN A 78 -13.86 6.58 -7.22
N PHE A 79 -13.03 6.45 -8.25
CA PHE A 79 -11.99 7.43 -8.58
C PHE A 79 -12.59 8.82 -8.81
N THR A 80 -13.67 8.89 -9.61
CA THR A 80 -14.35 10.15 -9.91
C THR A 80 -14.93 10.80 -8.65
N TRP A 81 -15.50 9.98 -7.75
CA TRP A 81 -15.96 10.47 -6.46
C TRP A 81 -14.84 11.13 -5.66
N TRP A 82 -13.65 10.46 -5.56
CA TRP A 82 -12.50 11.00 -4.86
C TRP A 82 -12.06 12.35 -5.42
N VAL A 83 -11.87 12.44 -6.73
CA VAL A 83 -11.43 13.68 -7.40
C VAL A 83 -12.42 14.82 -7.15
N ASN A 84 -13.72 14.55 -7.19
CA ASN A 84 -14.74 15.58 -7.06
C ASN A 84 -15.10 15.98 -5.62
N ARG A 85 -14.78 15.14 -4.63
CA ARG A 85 -15.24 15.32 -3.25
C ARG A 85 -14.14 15.52 -2.23
N LYS A 86 -12.92 15.12 -2.54
CA LYS A 86 -11.82 15.13 -1.59
C LYS A 86 -10.72 16.15 -1.93
N ASP A 87 -10.81 16.84 -3.05
CA ASP A 87 -10.00 18.01 -3.39
C ASP A 87 -10.80 19.29 -3.09
N VAL A 88 -10.66 19.79 -1.88
CA VAL A 88 -11.49 20.92 -1.36
C VAL A 88 -11.20 22.24 -2.08
N GLU A 89 -9.94 22.45 -2.48
CA GLU A 89 -9.50 23.69 -3.12
C GLU A 89 -9.41 23.60 -4.66
N GLY A 90 -9.61 22.41 -5.24
CA GLY A 90 -9.38 22.17 -6.67
C GLY A 90 -7.91 22.28 -7.07
N LYS A 91 -6.97 22.06 -6.14
CA LYS A 91 -5.52 22.18 -6.34
C LYS A 91 -4.78 20.84 -6.34
N ASN A 92 -5.50 19.74 -6.49
CA ASN A 92 -4.99 18.37 -6.45
C ASN A 92 -4.31 18.01 -5.11
N ILE A 93 -4.74 18.65 -4.02
CA ILE A 93 -4.40 18.31 -2.63
C ILE A 93 -5.65 17.71 -1.98
N PHE A 94 -5.54 16.48 -1.55
CA PHE A 94 -6.67 15.72 -1.06
C PHE A 94 -6.69 15.65 0.46
N SER A 95 -7.90 15.54 1.00
CA SER A 95 -8.14 15.26 2.42
C SER A 95 -9.16 14.15 2.53
N GLY A 96 -8.79 13.04 3.16
CA GLY A 96 -9.57 11.81 3.18
C GLY A 96 -10.39 11.57 4.45
N GLY A 97 -10.36 12.48 5.42
CA GLY A 97 -10.96 12.20 6.73
C GLY A 97 -10.18 11.08 7.44
N PHE A 98 -10.87 9.99 7.79
CA PHE A 98 -10.31 8.89 8.57
C PHE A 98 -9.08 8.20 7.95
N LEU A 99 -9.14 7.76 6.70
CA LEU A 99 -8.09 7.06 5.95
C LEU A 99 -7.47 5.83 6.64
N GLY A 100 -8.13 5.27 7.64
CA GLY A 100 -7.69 4.05 8.32
C GLY A 100 -6.40 4.16 9.15
N LEU A 101 -5.94 5.39 9.45
CA LEU A 101 -4.75 5.67 10.25
C LEU A 101 -5.14 6.37 11.58
N ASP A 102 -6.01 5.78 12.33
CA ASP A 102 -6.76 6.31 13.46
C ASP A 102 -6.10 7.50 14.19
N ASN A 103 -5.14 7.22 15.08
CA ASN A 103 -4.52 8.23 15.94
C ASN A 103 -3.18 8.76 15.42
N ILE A 104 -2.84 8.56 14.14
CA ILE A 104 -1.51 8.90 13.60
C ILE A 104 -1.21 10.40 13.64
N GLY A 105 -2.23 11.22 13.42
CA GLY A 105 -2.12 12.66 13.37
C GLY A 105 -2.28 13.34 14.74
N LEU A 106 -2.20 14.66 14.67
CA LEU A 106 -2.42 15.55 15.81
C LEU A 106 -3.91 15.74 16.10
N PHE A 107 -4.72 15.78 15.05
CA PHE A 107 -6.16 16.02 15.09
C PHE A 107 -6.95 14.79 14.67
N ASP A 108 -8.21 14.75 15.09
CA ASP A 108 -9.20 13.84 14.54
C ASP A 108 -9.52 14.28 13.10
N ARG A 109 -9.09 13.46 12.13
CA ARG A 109 -9.20 13.77 10.69
C ARG A 109 -10.65 13.75 10.18
N SER A 110 -11.58 13.18 10.97
CA SER A 110 -13.01 13.16 10.65
C SER A 110 -13.72 14.43 11.07
N LYS A 111 -13.02 15.36 11.75
CA LYS A 111 -13.59 16.58 12.29
C LYS A 111 -12.97 17.84 11.66
N PRO A 112 -13.73 18.96 11.61
CA PRO A 112 -13.16 20.24 11.25
C PRO A 112 -11.99 20.62 12.17
N LEU A 113 -10.99 21.30 11.61
CA LEU A 113 -9.87 21.78 12.40
C LEU A 113 -10.32 22.81 13.44
N PRO A 114 -9.78 22.76 14.67
CA PRO A 114 -10.09 23.73 15.74
C PRO A 114 -9.80 25.19 15.37
N SER A 115 -8.82 25.42 14.47
CA SER A 115 -8.43 26.76 13.99
C SER A 115 -9.26 27.27 12.82
N GLY A 116 -10.19 26.47 12.29
CA GLY A 116 -10.74 26.68 10.95
C GLY A 116 -9.72 26.28 9.87
N GLY A 117 -10.05 26.55 8.60
CA GLY A 117 -9.24 26.08 7.49
C GLY A 117 -9.37 24.57 7.23
N PHE A 118 -8.33 23.97 6.65
CA PHE A 118 -8.36 22.54 6.34
C PHE A 118 -6.98 21.89 6.53
N LEU A 119 -6.97 20.56 6.65
CA LEU A 119 -5.76 19.75 6.73
C LEU A 119 -5.40 19.26 5.33
N ALA A 120 -4.33 19.80 4.75
CA ALA A 120 -3.74 19.29 3.52
C ALA A 120 -2.95 18.02 3.88
N GLN A 121 -3.45 16.86 3.45
CA GLN A 121 -2.93 15.56 3.87
C GLN A 121 -1.95 14.99 2.86
N ALA A 122 -0.73 14.69 3.30
CA ALA A 122 0.30 14.09 2.46
C ALA A 122 -0.05 12.66 2.06
N ASP A 123 -0.60 11.86 2.99
CA ASP A 123 -1.05 10.51 2.70
C ASP A 123 -2.27 10.46 1.78
N ALA A 124 -3.32 11.26 2.05
CA ALA A 124 -4.51 11.29 1.20
C ALA A 124 -4.18 11.67 -0.24
N THR A 125 -3.31 12.68 -0.42
CA THR A 125 -2.85 13.12 -1.73
C THR A 125 -2.02 12.03 -2.41
N ALA A 126 -1.11 11.38 -1.69
CA ALA A 126 -0.31 10.28 -2.21
C ALA A 126 -1.16 9.03 -2.51
N TRP A 127 -2.18 8.70 -1.70
CA TRP A 127 -3.12 7.61 -2.00
C TRP A 127 -3.82 7.83 -3.34
N MET A 128 -4.16 9.07 -3.67
CA MET A 128 -4.70 9.39 -4.99
C MET A 128 -3.67 9.23 -6.10
N GLY A 129 -2.40 9.57 -5.85
CA GLY A 129 -1.29 9.28 -6.77
C GLY A 129 -1.13 7.77 -7.03
N LEU A 130 -1.19 6.94 -5.99
CA LEU A 130 -1.21 5.48 -6.13
C LEU A 130 -2.43 5.00 -6.94
N PHE A 131 -3.61 5.55 -6.66
CA PHE A 131 -4.83 5.19 -7.38
C PHE A 131 -4.69 5.51 -8.88
N CYS A 132 -4.13 6.68 -9.23
CA CYS A 132 -3.82 7.03 -10.62
C CYS A 132 -2.89 6.01 -11.27
N CYS A 133 -1.78 5.62 -10.61
CA CYS A 133 -0.84 4.63 -11.11
C CYS A 133 -1.53 3.28 -11.40
N ILE A 134 -2.37 2.81 -10.49
CA ILE A 134 -3.07 1.53 -10.62
C ILE A 134 -4.10 1.60 -11.76
N MET A 135 -4.92 2.66 -11.81
CA MET A 135 -5.94 2.84 -12.83
C MET A 135 -5.32 3.00 -14.22
N LEU A 136 -4.18 3.70 -14.31
CA LEU A 136 -3.39 3.79 -15.53
C LEU A 136 -2.90 2.41 -15.99
N GLU A 137 -2.30 1.62 -15.08
CA GLU A 137 -1.83 0.26 -15.41
C GLU A 137 -2.99 -0.63 -15.88
N ILE A 138 -4.14 -0.60 -15.19
CA ILE A 138 -5.33 -1.38 -15.59
C ILE A 138 -5.84 -0.91 -16.95
N SER A 139 -5.92 0.39 -17.20
CA SER A 139 -6.36 0.95 -18.49
C SER A 139 -5.48 0.46 -19.64
N LEU A 140 -4.15 0.49 -19.49
CA LEU A 140 -3.22 0.01 -20.52
C LEU A 140 -3.32 -1.51 -20.74
N ILE A 141 -3.62 -2.29 -19.69
CA ILE A 141 -3.88 -3.73 -19.84
C ILE A 141 -5.14 -3.96 -20.67
N LEU A 142 -6.21 -3.23 -20.40
CA LEU A 142 -7.49 -3.35 -21.11
C LEU A 142 -7.39 -2.80 -22.55
N ALA A 143 -6.64 -1.72 -22.76
CA ALA A 143 -6.43 -1.08 -24.06
C ALA A 143 -5.76 -2.00 -25.08
N ARG A 144 -5.12 -3.08 -24.66
CA ARG A 144 -4.62 -4.13 -25.59
C ARG A 144 -5.74 -4.86 -26.35
N ARG A 145 -6.97 -4.82 -25.84
CA ARG A 145 -8.14 -5.40 -26.50
C ARG A 145 -9.05 -4.35 -27.12
N ASP A 146 -9.18 -3.20 -26.47
CA ASP A 146 -10.07 -2.13 -26.91
C ASP A 146 -9.42 -0.77 -26.62
N LEU A 147 -9.09 -0.06 -27.70
CA LEU A 147 -8.39 1.24 -27.66
C LEU A 147 -9.16 2.34 -26.92
N ILE A 148 -10.46 2.19 -26.65
CA ILE A 148 -11.25 3.15 -25.87
C ILE A 148 -10.65 3.39 -24.49
N TYR A 149 -9.93 2.42 -23.93
CA TYR A 149 -9.27 2.55 -22.64
C TYR A 149 -8.03 3.44 -22.67
N GLU A 150 -7.47 3.80 -23.83
CA GLU A 150 -6.34 4.73 -23.95
C GLU A 150 -6.71 6.15 -23.52
N ASP A 151 -7.94 6.58 -23.74
CA ASP A 151 -8.41 7.89 -23.30
C ASP A 151 -8.46 7.98 -21.77
N LEU A 152 -8.90 6.92 -21.11
CA LEU A 152 -8.87 6.83 -19.65
C LEU A 152 -7.44 6.73 -19.10
N ALA A 153 -6.56 5.98 -19.78
CA ALA A 153 -5.14 5.95 -19.43
C ALA A 153 -4.53 7.35 -19.44
N SER A 154 -4.80 8.13 -20.48
CA SER A 154 -4.35 9.53 -20.58
C SER A 154 -4.90 10.40 -19.45
N LYS A 155 -6.16 10.21 -19.07
CA LYS A 155 -6.79 10.93 -17.96
C LYS A 155 -6.12 10.64 -16.62
N PHE A 156 -5.83 9.36 -16.31
CA PHE A 156 -5.14 8.99 -15.07
C PHE A 156 -3.69 9.49 -15.06
N PHE A 157 -3.01 9.51 -16.19
CA PHE A 157 -1.69 10.10 -16.33
C PHE A 157 -1.71 11.59 -16.01
N GLU A 158 -2.65 12.36 -16.59
CA GLU A 158 -2.78 13.80 -16.34
C GLU A 158 -3.06 14.09 -14.86
N HIS A 159 -3.97 13.35 -14.22
CA HIS A 159 -4.22 13.48 -12.77
C HIS A 159 -2.97 13.15 -11.94
N PHE A 160 -2.23 12.09 -12.30
CA PHE A 160 -0.99 11.75 -11.61
C PHE A 160 0.02 12.88 -11.65
N VAL A 161 0.21 13.49 -12.82
CA VAL A 161 1.17 14.59 -13.00
C VAL A 161 0.81 15.80 -12.15
N THR A 162 -0.48 16.18 -12.14
CA THR A 162 -0.94 17.33 -11.33
C THR A 162 -0.84 17.07 -9.84
N ILE A 163 -1.03 15.83 -9.39
CA ILE A 163 -0.79 15.42 -7.99
C ILE A 163 0.71 15.50 -7.65
N CYS A 164 1.59 15.02 -8.53
CA CYS A 164 3.04 15.14 -8.32
C CYS A 164 3.48 16.60 -8.16
N ASP A 165 2.95 17.48 -9.00
CA ASP A 165 3.21 18.91 -8.91
C ASP A 165 2.71 19.48 -7.59
N ALA A 166 1.48 19.22 -7.21
CA ALA A 166 0.87 19.67 -5.98
C ALA A 166 1.65 19.24 -4.72
N MET A 167 2.20 18.02 -4.72
CA MET A 167 2.99 17.51 -3.60
C MET A 167 4.40 18.09 -3.51
N ASN A 168 4.99 18.47 -4.65
CA ASN A 168 6.40 18.85 -4.74
C ASN A 168 6.63 20.34 -5.08
N SER A 169 5.58 21.13 -5.25
CA SER A 169 5.66 22.53 -5.66
C SER A 169 6.56 23.34 -4.73
N VAL A 170 7.51 24.06 -5.33
CA VAL A 170 8.57 24.80 -4.60
C VAL A 170 8.06 26.13 -4.04
N ASP A 171 6.97 26.66 -4.57
CA ASP A 171 6.46 28.00 -4.22
C ASP A 171 5.64 28.04 -2.90
N GLY A 172 6.02 27.23 -1.92
CA GLY A 172 5.45 27.25 -0.57
C GLY A 172 4.13 26.52 -0.39
N VAL A 173 3.67 25.78 -1.41
CA VAL A 173 2.38 25.07 -1.41
C VAL A 173 2.56 23.55 -1.32
N GLY A 174 3.75 23.01 -1.58
CA GLY A 174 4.05 21.60 -1.54
C GLY A 174 4.00 21.00 -0.12
N LEU A 175 3.95 19.66 -0.06
CA LEU A 175 3.89 18.92 1.21
C LEU A 175 5.26 18.33 1.60
N TYR A 176 6.29 18.53 0.78
CA TYR A 176 7.66 18.13 1.08
C TYR A 176 8.40 19.25 1.78
N ASN A 177 8.98 18.96 2.94
CA ASN A 177 9.86 19.90 3.65
C ASN A 177 11.31 19.66 3.24
N GLU A 178 11.94 20.66 2.62
CA GLU A 178 13.32 20.54 2.12
C GLU A 178 14.37 20.52 3.26
N GLU A 179 14.06 21.11 4.42
CA GLU A 179 14.94 21.14 5.60
C GLU A 179 15.00 19.77 6.27
N ASP A 180 13.84 19.19 6.55
CA ASP A 180 13.71 17.89 7.23
C ASP A 180 13.81 16.70 6.25
N GLU A 181 13.83 16.98 4.93
CA GLU A 181 13.89 15.99 3.86
C GLU A 181 12.75 14.95 3.91
N PHE A 182 11.55 15.40 4.32
CA PHE A 182 10.41 14.52 4.60
C PHE A 182 9.07 15.16 4.19
N TYR A 183 8.02 14.35 3.97
CA TYR A 183 6.67 14.82 3.67
C TYR A 183 5.85 14.95 4.95
N TYR A 184 5.06 16.02 5.06
CA TYR A 184 4.19 16.31 6.21
C TYR A 184 2.78 16.72 5.79
N ASP A 185 1.82 16.50 6.67
CA ASP A 185 0.54 17.18 6.61
C ASP A 185 0.73 18.67 6.93
N HIS A 186 -0.11 19.53 6.33
CA HIS A 186 -0.10 20.96 6.58
C HIS A 186 -1.45 21.46 7.04
N VAL A 187 -1.48 22.29 8.08
CA VAL A 187 -2.64 23.11 8.40
C VAL A 187 -2.63 24.33 7.48
N ARG A 188 -3.72 24.52 6.74
CA ARG A 188 -3.88 25.63 5.81
C ARG A 188 -5.04 26.52 6.21
N ASN A 189 -4.75 27.83 6.35
CA ASN A 189 -5.71 28.89 6.60
C ASN A 189 -5.48 30.02 5.61
N ASN A 190 -6.49 30.34 4.78
CA ASN A 190 -6.53 31.41 3.80
C ASN A 190 -5.25 31.61 2.96
N HIS A 191 -4.12 31.97 3.55
CA HIS A 191 -2.82 32.22 2.87
C HIS A 191 -1.63 31.62 3.61
N GLU A 192 -1.85 31.01 4.77
CA GLU A 192 -0.79 30.40 5.55
C GLU A 192 -0.82 28.87 5.46
N SER A 193 0.34 28.27 5.35
CA SER A 193 0.53 26.82 5.31
C SER A 193 1.59 26.43 6.33
N GLN A 194 1.16 25.76 7.41
CA GLN A 194 2.04 25.34 8.50
C GLN A 194 2.24 23.82 8.46
N PRO A 195 3.47 23.31 8.26
CA PRO A 195 3.75 21.88 8.33
C PRO A 195 3.60 21.35 9.75
N LEU A 196 2.96 20.20 9.88
CA LEU A 196 2.95 19.41 11.10
C LEU A 196 4.13 18.45 11.05
N LYS A 197 5.27 18.84 11.63
CA LYS A 197 6.55 18.10 11.57
C LYS A 197 6.52 16.79 12.39
N ILE A 198 5.58 15.92 12.06
CA ILE A 198 5.40 14.59 12.67
C ILE A 198 5.94 13.55 11.71
N LYS A 199 7.10 12.98 12.01
CA LYS A 199 7.70 11.91 11.22
C LYS A 199 6.91 10.61 11.41
N SER A 200 5.95 10.36 10.52
CA SER A 200 5.06 9.20 10.55
C SER A 200 4.90 8.55 9.18
N MET A 201 4.18 7.43 9.12
CA MET A 201 3.84 6.76 7.86
C MET A 201 3.09 7.64 6.86
N VAL A 202 2.44 8.72 7.30
CA VAL A 202 1.87 9.73 6.42
C VAL A 202 2.88 10.21 5.39
N GLY A 203 4.12 10.48 5.82
CA GLY A 203 5.21 10.92 4.95
C GLY A 203 5.86 9.80 4.13
N LEU A 204 5.51 8.53 4.35
CA LEU A 204 6.01 7.39 3.59
C LEU A 204 5.11 7.02 2.41
N VAL A 205 3.82 7.33 2.49
CA VAL A 205 2.84 7.00 1.43
C VAL A 205 3.24 7.55 0.05
N PRO A 206 3.88 8.73 -0.09
CA PRO A 206 4.39 9.20 -1.37
C PRO A 206 5.31 8.22 -2.12
N LEU A 207 6.02 7.34 -1.39
CA LEU A 207 6.87 6.30 -1.98
C LEU A 207 6.07 5.17 -2.62
N PHE A 208 4.77 5.02 -2.29
CA PHE A 208 3.92 3.98 -2.87
C PHE A 208 3.42 4.33 -4.28
N CYS A 209 3.57 5.58 -4.68
CA CYS A 209 3.11 6.10 -5.97
C CYS A 209 4.14 5.83 -7.05
N THR A 210 4.24 4.57 -7.51
CA THR A 210 5.20 4.18 -8.54
C THR A 210 4.57 3.34 -9.64
N LEU A 211 4.92 3.67 -10.89
CA LEU A 211 4.59 2.86 -12.05
C LEU A 211 5.75 2.94 -13.06
N VAL A 212 6.23 1.81 -13.52
CA VAL A 212 7.22 1.73 -14.59
C VAL A 212 6.53 1.35 -15.91
N LEU A 213 6.61 2.24 -16.88
CA LEU A 213 6.09 2.06 -18.24
C LEU A 213 7.25 1.82 -19.17
N ARG A 214 7.35 0.63 -19.78
CA ARG A 214 8.37 0.33 -20.79
C ARG A 214 7.95 0.91 -22.14
N GLU A 215 8.89 1.44 -22.88
CA GLU A 215 8.60 2.00 -24.21
C GLU A 215 7.98 0.94 -25.13
N SER A 216 8.46 -0.30 -25.07
CA SER A 216 7.88 -1.42 -25.80
C SER A 216 6.38 -1.62 -25.49
N ASP A 217 5.96 -1.48 -24.23
CA ASP A 217 4.55 -1.59 -23.84
C ASP A 217 3.76 -0.36 -24.32
N MET A 218 4.34 0.85 -24.23
CA MET A 218 3.68 2.09 -24.68
C MET A 218 3.44 2.15 -26.19
N LYS A 219 4.34 1.57 -26.99
CA LYS A 219 4.17 1.49 -28.46
C LYS A 219 2.94 0.69 -28.90
N HIS A 220 2.41 -0.17 -28.05
CA HIS A 220 1.14 -0.86 -28.30
C HIS A 220 -0.10 0.03 -28.08
N HIS A 221 0.09 1.25 -27.57
CA HIS A 221 -0.94 2.22 -27.23
C HIS A 221 -0.64 3.57 -27.91
N PRO A 222 -0.81 3.69 -29.23
CA PRO A 222 -0.33 4.84 -30.01
C PRO A 222 -1.00 6.16 -29.61
N GLY A 223 -2.26 6.14 -29.24
CA GLY A 223 -2.98 7.33 -28.74
C GLY A 223 -2.41 7.84 -27.42
N PHE A 224 -2.25 6.95 -26.46
CA PHE A 224 -1.62 7.24 -25.17
C PHE A 224 -0.17 7.69 -25.33
N TYR A 225 0.63 6.96 -26.14
CA TYR A 225 2.05 7.30 -26.37
C TYR A 225 2.22 8.69 -26.97
N LYS A 226 1.43 9.04 -28.02
CA LYS A 226 1.47 10.36 -28.65
C LYS A 226 1.11 11.46 -27.66
N ARG A 227 0.06 11.26 -26.83
CA ARG A 227 -0.40 12.25 -25.85
C ARG A 227 0.62 12.42 -24.72
N THR A 228 1.18 11.34 -24.18
CA THR A 228 2.25 11.37 -23.18
C THR A 228 3.48 12.10 -23.70
N LYS A 229 3.94 11.77 -24.91
CA LYS A 229 5.08 12.46 -25.53
C LYS A 229 4.84 13.96 -25.69
N TRP A 230 3.67 14.34 -26.22
CA TRP A 230 3.30 15.74 -26.34
C TRP A 230 3.32 16.45 -24.97
N PHE A 231 2.78 15.82 -23.95
CA PHE A 231 2.73 16.36 -22.58
C PHE A 231 4.15 16.59 -22.03
N LEU A 232 5.05 15.64 -22.21
CA LEU A 232 6.46 15.74 -21.80
C LEU A 232 7.20 16.87 -22.48
N GLU A 233 6.90 17.13 -23.74
CA GLU A 233 7.54 18.16 -24.54
C GLU A 233 7.00 19.57 -24.24
N ASN A 234 5.70 19.69 -23.93
CA ASN A 234 5.00 20.98 -23.87
C ASN A 234 4.65 21.45 -22.45
N ARG A 235 4.58 20.54 -21.46
CA ARG A 235 4.26 20.89 -20.07
C ARG A 235 5.47 20.71 -19.14
N LYS A 236 6.57 21.36 -19.53
CA LYS A 236 7.84 21.33 -18.75
C LYS A 236 7.71 21.87 -17.33
N ASP A 237 6.73 22.72 -17.10
CA ASP A 237 6.33 23.24 -15.79
C ASP A 237 5.96 22.09 -14.83
N LEU A 238 5.12 21.16 -15.27
CA LEU A 238 4.66 20.03 -14.46
C LEU A 238 5.64 18.85 -14.47
N VAL A 239 6.35 18.67 -15.58
CA VAL A 239 7.30 17.56 -15.77
C VAL A 239 8.48 17.61 -14.79
N LYS A 240 8.87 18.81 -14.31
CA LYS A 240 9.94 18.98 -13.31
C LYS A 240 9.68 18.22 -12.01
N SER A 241 8.41 18.00 -11.68
CA SER A 241 7.96 17.30 -10.47
C SER A 241 7.93 15.77 -10.63
N ILE A 242 8.17 15.25 -11.84
CA ILE A 242 8.13 13.82 -12.15
C ILE A 242 9.55 13.32 -12.44
N SER A 243 9.86 12.13 -11.94
CA SER A 243 11.13 11.47 -12.31
C SER A 243 11.02 10.85 -13.70
N PHE A 244 11.68 11.47 -14.67
CA PHE A 244 11.92 10.87 -15.97
C PHE A 244 13.35 10.38 -16.07
N MET A 245 13.52 9.16 -16.55
CA MET A 245 14.78 8.70 -17.11
C MET A 245 14.52 7.98 -18.43
N CYS A 246 15.15 8.48 -19.48
CA CYS A 246 15.17 7.88 -20.83
C CYS A 246 16.42 7.00 -21.00
N SER A 247 16.82 6.22 -20.02
CA SER A 247 17.80 5.15 -20.22
C SER A 247 17.96 4.32 -18.95
N GLY A 248 17.18 3.28 -18.82
CA GLY A 248 17.52 2.16 -17.93
C GLY A 248 18.55 1.27 -18.63
N GLN A 249 19.34 0.54 -17.87
CA GLN A 249 20.36 -0.39 -18.40
C GLN A 249 19.77 -1.51 -19.29
N ARG A 250 18.45 -1.67 -19.38
CA ARG A 250 17.80 -2.81 -20.06
C ARG A 250 16.84 -2.45 -21.19
N GLU A 251 16.06 -1.39 -21.07
CA GLU A 251 15.12 -0.88 -22.10
C GLU A 251 14.81 0.58 -21.77
N GLU A 252 14.41 1.38 -22.75
CA GLU A 252 13.85 2.70 -22.50
C GLU A 252 12.56 2.54 -21.69
N ALA A 253 12.55 3.07 -20.48
CA ALA A 253 11.43 3.00 -19.57
C ALA A 253 11.18 4.36 -18.93
N LEU A 254 9.92 4.64 -18.65
CA LEU A 254 9.43 5.81 -17.95
C LEU A 254 9.05 5.42 -16.53
N LEU A 255 9.65 6.05 -15.52
CA LEU A 255 9.21 5.94 -14.14
C LEU A 255 8.25 7.07 -13.81
N LEU A 256 7.02 6.74 -13.51
CA LEU A 256 6.09 7.65 -12.86
C LEU A 256 6.25 7.49 -11.35
N SER A 257 6.66 8.56 -10.67
CA SER A 257 6.80 8.58 -9.22
C SER A 257 6.61 9.99 -8.66
N VAL A 258 5.94 10.10 -7.51
CA VAL A 258 5.84 11.36 -6.76
C VAL A 258 7.22 11.78 -6.24
N VAL A 259 8.05 10.82 -5.87
CA VAL A 259 9.41 11.10 -5.36
C VAL A 259 10.45 10.93 -6.45
N ASN A 260 11.29 11.96 -6.68
CA ASN A 260 12.44 11.84 -7.55
C ASN A 260 13.58 11.08 -6.86
N LYS A 261 14.63 10.69 -7.62
CA LYS A 261 15.78 9.92 -7.10
C LYS A 261 16.40 10.56 -5.85
N LYS A 262 16.58 11.89 -5.86
CA LYS A 262 17.19 12.64 -4.75
C LYS A 262 16.33 12.57 -3.49
N LYS A 263 15.02 12.83 -3.61
CA LYS A 263 14.08 12.76 -2.49
C LYS A 263 13.93 11.31 -1.99
N LEU A 264 13.89 10.32 -2.89
CA LEU A 264 13.85 8.90 -2.52
C LEU A 264 15.01 8.51 -1.61
N ILE A 265 16.25 8.86 -1.98
CA ILE A 265 17.44 8.55 -1.17
C ILE A 265 17.35 9.22 0.22
N LYS A 266 16.90 10.48 0.26
CA LYS A 266 16.79 11.25 1.51
C LYS A 266 15.72 10.66 2.45
N VAL A 267 14.54 10.37 1.93
CA VAL A 267 13.47 9.75 2.71
C VAL A 267 13.87 8.34 3.17
N LEU A 268 14.51 7.53 2.31
CA LEU A 268 14.99 6.20 2.68
C LEU A 268 16.06 6.25 3.77
N LYS A 269 16.94 7.26 3.78
CA LYS A 269 17.91 7.45 4.85
C LYS A 269 17.25 7.60 6.22
N ILE A 270 16.09 8.25 6.29
CA ILE A 270 15.31 8.41 7.54
C ILE A 270 14.58 7.10 7.88
N ILE A 271 13.96 6.46 6.87
CA ILE A 271 13.16 5.23 7.08
C ILE A 271 14.03 4.06 7.53
N LEU A 272 15.27 3.96 7.01
CA LEU A 272 16.20 2.86 7.28
C LEU A 272 17.11 3.14 8.49
N ASP A 273 16.84 4.19 9.25
CA ASP A 273 17.53 4.51 10.49
C ASP A 273 16.85 3.82 11.68
N GLU A 274 17.63 3.08 12.49
CA GLU A 274 17.14 2.33 13.66
C GLU A 274 16.71 3.24 14.82
N ASP A 275 17.23 4.47 14.87
CA ASP A 275 16.79 5.51 15.82
C ASP A 275 15.50 6.23 15.35
N GLU A 276 15.10 6.00 14.11
CA GLU A 276 13.88 6.55 13.53
C GLU A 276 12.84 5.44 13.29
N PHE A 277 12.74 4.93 12.07
CA PHE A 277 11.67 4.02 11.68
C PHE A 277 12.06 2.54 11.64
N LEU A 278 13.32 2.21 11.40
CA LEU A 278 13.73 0.82 11.23
C LEU A 278 13.75 0.09 12.57
N SER A 279 12.94 -0.95 12.69
CA SER A 279 12.87 -1.84 13.84
C SER A 279 13.46 -3.21 13.49
N PRO A 280 13.83 -4.06 14.47
CA PRO A 280 14.18 -5.46 14.20
C PRO A 280 13.09 -6.23 13.43
N TYR A 281 11.84 -5.78 13.46
CA TYR A 281 10.68 -6.48 12.92
C TYR A 281 9.97 -5.74 11.76
N GLY A 282 10.58 -4.69 11.19
CA GLY A 282 10.02 -3.91 10.08
C GLY A 282 10.03 -2.42 10.31
N ILE A 283 9.21 -1.67 9.57
CA ILE A 283 9.13 -0.21 9.63
C ILE A 283 8.01 0.20 10.58
N ARG A 284 8.33 1.06 11.54
CA ARG A 284 7.41 1.66 12.52
C ARG A 284 6.46 2.64 11.86
N SER A 285 5.27 2.78 12.40
CA SER A 285 4.26 3.74 11.91
C SER A 285 4.56 5.21 12.30
N LEU A 286 5.29 5.42 13.38
CA LEU A 286 5.83 6.72 13.80
C LEU A 286 7.31 6.55 14.15
N SER A 287 8.13 7.55 13.84
CA SER A 287 9.54 7.55 14.20
C SER A 287 9.75 7.47 15.72
N LYS A 288 10.69 6.62 16.12
CA LYS A 288 11.15 6.49 17.52
C LYS A 288 11.73 7.79 18.06
N TYR A 289 12.20 8.69 17.18
CA TYR A 289 12.64 10.04 17.54
C TYR A 289 11.63 10.78 18.43
N HIS A 290 10.33 10.59 18.17
CA HIS A 290 9.25 11.21 18.94
C HIS A 290 9.05 10.64 20.37
N LYS A 291 9.89 9.68 20.79
CA LYS A 291 9.94 9.22 22.18
C LYS A 291 10.46 10.31 23.10
N ASP A 292 11.58 10.91 22.70
CA ASP A 292 12.29 11.94 23.47
C ASP A 292 11.98 13.35 22.95
N HIS A 293 11.42 13.49 21.75
CA HIS A 293 11.04 14.72 21.08
C HIS A 293 9.58 14.68 20.60
N PRO A 294 8.60 14.66 21.53
CA PRO A 294 7.19 14.71 21.16
C PRO A 294 6.88 15.96 20.34
N PHE A 295 6.06 15.82 19.30
CA PHE A 295 5.54 16.97 18.59
C PHE A 295 4.42 17.61 19.41
N ILE A 296 4.53 18.92 19.66
CA ILE A 296 3.61 19.69 20.50
C ILE A 296 3.09 20.88 19.72
N LEU A 297 1.79 21.10 19.73
CA LEU A 297 1.13 22.28 19.18
C LEU A 297 0.10 22.81 20.17
N ASN A 298 0.24 24.07 20.55
CA ASN A 298 -0.75 24.78 21.35
C ASN A 298 -1.64 25.62 20.43
N MET A 299 -2.94 25.33 20.43
CA MET A 299 -3.91 25.99 19.56
C MET A 299 -5.22 26.21 20.32
N ASN A 300 -5.76 27.45 20.32
CA ASN A 300 -7.03 27.79 20.97
C ASN A 300 -7.10 27.34 22.44
N ASN A 301 -6.04 27.59 23.22
CA ASN A 301 -5.87 27.15 24.60
C ASN A 301 -5.93 25.63 24.84
N THR A 302 -5.82 24.85 23.80
CA THR A 302 -5.76 23.38 23.86
C THR A 302 -4.36 22.91 23.52
N HIS A 303 -3.87 21.96 24.31
CA HIS A 303 -2.57 21.32 24.11
C HIS A 303 -2.76 20.03 23.29
N TYR A 304 -2.16 19.98 22.13
CA TYR A 304 -2.12 18.81 21.25
C TYR A 304 -0.72 18.23 21.23
N SER A 305 -0.60 16.89 21.31
CA SER A 305 0.70 16.23 21.22
C SER A 305 0.65 14.89 20.50
N VAL A 306 1.75 14.57 19.84
CA VAL A 306 2.02 13.24 19.28
C VAL A 306 3.37 12.77 19.80
N ARG A 307 3.40 11.60 20.41
CA ARG A 307 4.62 10.94 20.90
C ARG A 307 4.70 9.51 20.44
N TYR A 308 5.89 8.92 20.49
CA TYR A 308 6.11 7.52 20.17
C TYR A 308 5.47 6.61 21.24
N GLU A 309 4.62 5.71 20.79
CA GLU A 309 3.88 4.74 21.61
C GLU A 309 3.98 3.37 20.90
N PRO A 310 4.95 2.51 21.25
CA PRO A 310 5.26 1.31 20.45
C PRO A 310 4.24 0.17 20.58
N ALA A 311 3.32 0.23 21.53
CA ALA A 311 2.34 -0.81 21.83
C ALA A 311 0.90 -0.33 21.56
N GLU A 312 -0.03 -0.62 22.47
CA GLU A 312 -1.42 -0.17 22.42
C GLU A 312 -1.53 1.35 22.61
N SER A 313 -2.60 1.93 22.07
CA SER A 313 -2.84 3.38 22.14
C SER A 313 -2.96 3.90 23.57
N GLN A 314 -2.31 5.02 23.84
CA GLN A 314 -2.51 5.82 25.06
C GLN A 314 -3.44 7.01 24.82
N SER A 315 -3.92 7.21 23.59
CA SER A 315 -4.87 8.25 23.23
C SER A 315 -6.30 7.69 23.19
N LYS A 316 -7.29 8.58 23.33
CA LYS A 316 -8.71 8.23 23.19
C LYS A 316 -9.24 8.54 21.78
N LEU A 317 -8.38 8.93 20.83
CA LEU A 317 -8.78 9.15 19.45
C LEU A 317 -9.34 7.86 18.87
N PHE A 318 -10.48 7.93 18.21
CA PHE A 318 -11.19 6.78 17.63
C PHE A 318 -11.38 5.61 18.62
N GLY A 319 -11.66 5.93 19.90
CA GLY A 319 -11.89 4.93 20.93
C GLY A 319 -10.65 4.26 21.52
N GLY A 320 -9.46 4.52 21.00
CA GLY A 320 -8.21 3.94 21.45
C GLY A 320 -8.03 2.46 21.09
N ASN A 321 -8.79 1.96 20.12
CA ASN A 321 -8.79 0.53 19.73
C ASN A 321 -7.58 0.12 18.90
N SER A 322 -6.96 1.05 18.19
CA SER A 322 -5.75 0.82 17.41
C SER A 322 -4.71 1.91 17.66
N ASN A 323 -3.47 1.63 17.33
CA ASN A 323 -2.38 2.58 17.51
C ASN A 323 -1.51 2.69 16.27
N TRP A 324 -1.38 3.91 15.73
CA TRP A 324 -0.52 4.27 14.60
C TRP A 324 0.67 5.15 15.03
N ARG A 325 0.98 5.21 16.32
CA ARG A 325 2.06 6.04 16.89
C ARG A 325 3.30 5.24 17.28
N GLY A 326 3.69 4.24 16.46
CA GLY A 326 4.92 3.49 16.69
C GLY A 326 4.89 2.01 16.32
N PRO A 327 3.76 1.30 16.40
CA PRO A 327 3.69 -0.11 16.03
C PRO A 327 4.02 -0.38 14.57
N ILE A 328 4.29 -1.66 14.27
CA ILE A 328 4.52 -2.18 12.93
C ILE A 328 3.21 -2.67 12.34
N TRP A 329 2.87 -2.17 11.16
CA TRP A 329 1.66 -2.53 10.42
C TRP A 329 2.02 -3.23 9.11
N LEU A 330 1.57 -4.47 8.95
CA LEU A 330 1.91 -5.31 7.78
C LEU A 330 1.50 -4.67 6.45
N PRO A 331 0.28 -4.10 6.27
CA PRO A 331 -0.13 -3.57 4.97
C PRO A 331 0.76 -2.44 4.48
N MET A 332 1.19 -1.56 5.38
CA MET A 332 2.06 -0.41 5.01
C MET A 332 3.47 -0.88 4.66
N ASN A 333 4.02 -1.80 5.46
CA ASN A 333 5.30 -2.42 5.17
C ASN A 333 5.27 -3.20 3.85
N TYR A 334 4.19 -3.95 3.59
CA TYR A 334 4.00 -4.68 2.34
C TYR A 334 4.02 -3.75 1.12
N LEU A 335 3.29 -2.63 1.18
CA LEU A 335 3.27 -1.65 0.09
C LEU A 335 4.65 -1.00 -0.11
N LEU A 336 5.36 -0.68 0.97
CA LEU A 336 6.74 -0.16 0.88
C LEU A 336 7.65 -1.15 0.15
N ILE A 337 7.68 -2.41 0.58
CA ILE A 337 8.49 -3.47 -0.02
C ILE A 337 8.20 -3.62 -1.52
N GLU A 338 6.93 -3.70 -1.90
CA GLU A 338 6.51 -3.81 -3.30
C GLU A 338 6.97 -2.62 -4.16
N ASN A 339 7.00 -1.41 -3.57
CA ASN A 339 7.44 -0.23 -4.31
C ASN A 339 8.96 -0.10 -4.35
N LEU A 340 9.69 -0.55 -3.33
CA LEU A 340 11.16 -0.67 -3.40
C LEU A 340 11.59 -1.63 -4.53
N GLU A 341 10.88 -2.75 -4.73
CA GLU A 341 11.12 -3.65 -5.86
C GLU A 341 10.85 -2.97 -7.21
N ARG A 342 9.82 -2.11 -7.32
CA ARG A 342 9.54 -1.33 -8.53
C ARG A 342 10.61 -0.28 -8.80
N PHE A 343 11.10 0.41 -7.77
CA PHE A 343 12.22 1.33 -7.89
C PHE A 343 13.50 0.60 -8.31
N ASP A 344 13.77 -0.58 -7.73
CA ASP A 344 14.92 -1.41 -8.15
C ASP A 344 14.80 -1.87 -9.60
N TYR A 345 13.61 -2.26 -10.03
CA TYR A 345 13.38 -2.65 -11.42
C TYR A 345 13.78 -1.53 -12.40
N PHE A 346 13.54 -0.28 -12.01
CA PHE A 346 13.88 0.89 -12.84
C PHE A 346 15.34 1.32 -12.67
N TYR A 347 15.82 1.52 -11.45
CA TYR A 347 17.17 2.05 -11.20
C TYR A 347 18.28 0.99 -11.25
N GLY A 348 17.99 -0.24 -10.89
CA GLY A 348 18.97 -1.34 -10.83
C GLY A 348 20.19 -1.00 -9.97
N GLU A 349 21.38 -1.29 -10.50
CA GLU A 349 22.69 -1.02 -9.87
C GLU A 349 22.97 0.47 -9.66
N SER A 350 22.28 1.36 -10.40
CA SER A 350 22.53 2.82 -10.35
C SER A 350 22.02 3.49 -9.08
N LEU A 351 21.29 2.75 -8.23
CA LEU A 351 20.76 3.24 -6.96
C LEU A 351 20.98 2.22 -5.86
N GLN A 352 21.86 2.57 -4.94
CA GLN A 352 22.10 1.85 -3.70
C GLN A 352 21.91 2.79 -2.52
N VAL A 353 21.42 2.27 -1.42
CA VAL A 353 21.22 3.00 -0.17
C VAL A 353 21.83 2.23 0.99
N GLU A 354 22.21 2.95 2.01
CA GLU A 354 22.74 2.36 3.23
C GLU A 354 21.61 1.72 4.05
N CYS A 355 21.75 0.46 4.42
CA CYS A 355 20.75 -0.27 5.19
C CYS A 355 21.40 -1.25 6.20
N PRO A 356 21.22 -1.05 7.52
CA PRO A 356 20.66 0.15 8.19
C PRO A 356 21.44 1.44 7.90
N THR A 357 20.81 2.59 8.04
CA THR A 357 21.48 3.89 7.94
C THR A 357 22.62 3.98 8.95
N ARG A 358 23.80 4.47 8.56
CA ARG A 358 25.05 4.56 9.35
C ARG A 358 25.77 3.22 9.59
N SER A 359 25.35 2.15 8.89
CA SER A 359 26.04 0.84 9.00
C SER A 359 27.25 0.69 8.08
N GLY A 360 27.40 1.55 7.08
CA GLY A 360 28.38 1.39 5.99
C GLY A 360 27.99 0.33 4.95
N ASN A 361 26.85 -0.36 5.13
CA ASN A 361 26.39 -1.42 4.26
C ASN A 361 25.43 -0.88 3.18
N TYR A 362 25.91 -0.76 1.94
CA TYR A 362 25.13 -0.27 0.82
C TYR A 362 24.47 -1.41 0.05
N MET A 363 23.16 -1.31 -0.14
CA MET A 363 22.33 -2.33 -0.78
C MET A 363 21.52 -1.74 -1.94
N ARG A 364 21.22 -2.56 -2.94
CA ARG A 364 20.18 -2.26 -3.92
C ARG A 364 18.82 -2.26 -3.28
N LEU A 365 17.87 -1.54 -3.88
CA LEU A 365 16.51 -1.43 -3.30
C LEU A 365 15.78 -2.78 -3.21
N ARG A 366 16.04 -3.72 -4.12
CA ARG A 366 15.52 -5.09 -4.00
C ARG A 366 16.06 -5.84 -2.78
N ASP A 367 17.32 -5.59 -2.42
CA ASP A 367 17.96 -6.26 -1.28
C ASP A 367 17.47 -5.63 0.02
N VAL A 368 17.22 -4.30 0.04
CA VAL A 368 16.49 -3.62 1.12
C VAL A 368 15.07 -4.19 1.28
N ALA A 369 14.35 -4.40 0.18
CA ALA A 369 13.01 -5.00 0.20
C ALA A 369 13.04 -6.43 0.76
N LYS A 370 14.07 -7.21 0.41
CA LYS A 370 14.30 -8.56 0.96
C LYS A 370 14.60 -8.51 2.46
N GLU A 371 15.46 -7.59 2.91
CA GLU A 371 15.78 -7.41 4.34
C GLU A 371 14.54 -7.02 5.15
N LEU A 372 13.72 -6.08 4.67
CA LEU A 372 12.47 -5.74 5.34
C LEU A 372 11.49 -6.91 5.37
N SER A 373 11.42 -7.70 4.30
CA SER A 373 10.59 -8.92 4.26
C SER A 373 11.06 -9.96 5.28
N ARG A 374 12.39 -10.12 5.44
CA ARG A 374 12.99 -11.01 6.44
C ARG A 374 12.65 -10.55 7.87
N ARG A 375 12.80 -9.26 8.17
CA ARG A 375 12.45 -8.69 9.49
C ARG A 375 10.99 -8.93 9.85
N LEU A 376 10.07 -8.78 8.88
CA LEU A 376 8.64 -9.08 9.08
C LEU A 376 8.38 -10.57 9.27
N ALA A 377 9.09 -11.44 8.55
CA ALA A 377 8.94 -12.88 8.69
C ALA A 377 9.42 -13.39 10.06
N GLU A 378 10.46 -12.77 10.65
CA GLU A 378 10.96 -13.10 11.98
C GLU A 378 9.90 -12.97 13.09
N LEU A 379 8.87 -12.14 12.90
CA LEU A 379 7.72 -12.08 13.82
C LEU A 379 7.06 -13.46 14.05
N PHE A 380 7.08 -14.32 13.03
CA PHE A 380 6.34 -15.58 12.99
C PHE A 380 7.23 -16.83 13.07
N ILE A 381 8.56 -16.66 13.02
CA ILE A 381 9.50 -17.78 13.08
C ILE A 381 9.80 -18.12 14.55
N PRO A 382 9.63 -19.39 14.95
CA PRO A 382 9.95 -19.79 16.31
C PRO A 382 11.46 -19.81 16.53
N ASP A 383 11.89 -19.47 17.73
CA ASP A 383 13.25 -19.70 18.20
C ASP A 383 13.48 -21.21 18.55
N LEU A 384 14.64 -21.55 19.06
CA LEU A 384 15.00 -22.91 19.45
C LEU A 384 14.11 -23.49 20.57
N ASN A 385 13.43 -22.65 21.33
CA ASN A 385 12.53 -23.02 22.41
C ASN A 385 11.04 -22.99 21.97
N GLY A 386 10.76 -22.68 20.72
CA GLY A 386 9.42 -22.58 20.17
C GLY A 386 8.74 -21.21 20.34
N HIS A 387 9.42 -20.22 20.92
CA HIS A 387 8.86 -18.89 21.11
C HIS A 387 8.88 -18.09 19.79
N ARG A 388 7.77 -17.48 19.45
CA ARG A 388 7.65 -16.54 18.32
C ARG A 388 7.52 -15.10 18.86
N PRO A 389 8.23 -14.12 18.30
CA PRO A 389 8.10 -12.73 18.72
C PRO A 389 6.65 -12.23 18.75
N CYS A 390 5.83 -12.63 17.76
CA CYS A 390 4.41 -12.23 17.69
C CYS A 390 3.58 -12.67 18.90
N HIS A 391 3.96 -13.74 19.60
CA HIS A 391 3.26 -14.21 20.81
C HIS A 391 3.81 -13.58 22.10
N GLY A 392 4.88 -12.79 22.03
CA GLY A 392 5.51 -12.17 23.20
C GLY A 392 5.93 -13.23 24.23
N ASN A 393 5.59 -13.02 25.49
CA ASN A 393 5.98 -13.90 26.61
C ASN A 393 4.89 -14.95 26.95
N GLU A 394 3.96 -15.24 26.04
CA GLU A 394 2.90 -16.21 26.28
C GLU A 394 3.39 -17.65 26.08
N GLU A 395 3.85 -18.29 27.14
CA GLU A 395 4.44 -19.63 27.19
C GLU A 395 3.57 -20.72 26.52
N LYS A 396 2.26 -20.60 26.60
CA LYS A 396 1.33 -21.57 26.00
C LYS A 396 1.55 -21.76 24.50
N TYR A 397 1.96 -20.71 23.77
CA TYR A 397 2.22 -20.80 22.32
C TYR A 397 3.59 -21.40 21.99
N ALA A 398 4.43 -21.64 22.99
CA ALA A 398 5.69 -22.34 22.82
C ALA A 398 5.63 -23.80 23.28
N THR A 399 4.89 -24.08 24.37
CA THR A 399 4.98 -25.35 25.10
C THR A 399 3.73 -26.19 25.08
N ASP A 400 2.52 -25.59 25.04
CA ASP A 400 1.26 -26.34 25.09
C ASP A 400 1.00 -27.08 23.77
N PRO A 401 0.74 -28.40 23.80
CA PRO A 401 0.55 -29.22 22.60
C PRO A 401 -0.62 -28.75 21.69
N HIS A 402 -1.62 -28.05 22.25
CA HIS A 402 -2.76 -27.55 21.48
C HIS A 402 -2.54 -26.14 20.90
N PHE A 403 -1.57 -25.40 21.41
CA PHE A 403 -1.31 -24.00 21.03
C PHE A 403 0.01 -23.78 20.29
N LYS A 404 1.04 -24.60 20.51
CA LYS A 404 2.39 -24.39 19.97
C LYS A 404 2.47 -24.30 18.46
N ASP A 405 1.55 -24.93 17.76
CA ASP A 405 1.52 -24.93 16.29
C ASP A 405 0.59 -23.82 15.72
N LEU A 406 -0.05 -23.03 16.59
CA LEU A 406 -0.90 -21.93 16.16
C LEU A 406 -0.02 -20.71 15.81
N CYS A 407 -0.28 -20.13 14.64
CA CYS A 407 0.30 -18.87 14.21
C CYS A 407 -0.82 -17.83 14.11
N LEU A 408 -0.89 -16.92 15.07
CA LEU A 408 -1.92 -15.89 15.09
C LEU A 408 -1.49 -14.65 14.30
N PHE A 409 -2.38 -14.14 13.47
CA PHE A 409 -2.20 -12.91 12.71
C PHE A 409 -2.74 -11.72 13.50
N TYR A 410 -1.94 -11.19 14.43
CA TYR A 410 -2.32 -10.03 15.21
C TYR A 410 -2.57 -8.81 14.31
N GLU A 411 -3.36 -7.87 14.78
CA GLU A 411 -3.75 -6.68 14.02
C GLU A 411 -2.55 -5.80 13.66
N TYR A 412 -1.66 -5.58 14.63
CA TYR A 412 -0.36 -4.89 14.49
C TYR A 412 0.64 -5.42 15.51
N PHE A 413 1.87 -4.95 15.47
CA PHE A 413 2.95 -5.50 16.31
C PHE A 413 3.70 -4.39 17.01
N HIS A 414 4.11 -4.65 18.24
CA HIS A 414 4.91 -3.74 19.05
C HIS A 414 6.17 -3.28 18.31
N GLY A 415 6.39 -1.96 18.24
CA GLY A 415 7.46 -1.36 17.45
C GLY A 415 8.88 -1.77 17.81
N ASP A 416 9.15 -2.25 19.04
CA ASP A 416 10.48 -2.55 19.50
C ASP A 416 10.74 -4.06 19.74
N ASN A 417 9.74 -4.84 20.21
CA ASN A 417 9.91 -6.25 20.56
C ASN A 417 9.09 -7.24 19.71
N GLY A 418 8.27 -6.74 18.78
CA GLY A 418 7.52 -7.58 17.86
C GLY A 418 6.28 -8.29 18.45
N ARG A 419 5.94 -8.08 19.74
CA ARG A 419 4.75 -8.67 20.36
C ARG A 419 3.49 -8.23 19.60
N GLY A 420 2.58 -9.14 19.36
CA GLY A 420 1.28 -8.85 18.76
C GLY A 420 0.43 -7.94 19.65
N CYS A 421 -0.26 -7.01 19.03
CA CYS A 421 -1.14 -6.01 19.65
C CYS A 421 -2.46 -5.93 18.89
N GLY A 422 -3.45 -5.25 19.50
CA GLY A 422 -4.79 -5.12 18.94
C GLY A 422 -5.54 -6.44 18.94
N ALA A 423 -6.34 -6.70 17.90
CA ALA A 423 -7.04 -7.97 17.75
C ALA A 423 -6.05 -9.12 17.60
N SER A 424 -6.26 -10.22 18.33
CA SER A 424 -5.33 -11.35 18.38
C SER A 424 -5.31 -12.18 17.09
N HIS A 425 -6.28 -12.01 16.21
CA HIS A 425 -6.33 -12.68 14.91
C HIS A 425 -7.04 -11.82 13.87
N GLN A 426 -6.25 -11.13 13.03
CA GLN A 426 -6.72 -10.28 11.94
C GLN A 426 -6.13 -10.77 10.61
N THR A 427 -6.81 -11.68 9.95
CA THR A 427 -6.36 -12.30 8.70
C THR A 427 -6.44 -11.37 7.49
N GLY A 428 -7.10 -10.23 7.59
CA GLY A 428 -7.28 -9.29 6.48
C GLY A 428 -5.95 -8.80 5.92
N TRP A 429 -5.20 -8.05 6.67
CA TRP A 429 -3.93 -7.47 6.21
C TRP A 429 -2.68 -8.19 6.73
N THR A 430 -2.70 -8.78 7.94
CA THR A 430 -1.52 -9.47 8.48
C THR A 430 -1.19 -10.73 7.68
N ALA A 431 -2.17 -11.38 7.08
CA ALA A 431 -1.95 -12.50 6.16
C ALA A 431 -1.14 -12.14 4.91
N LEU A 432 -0.89 -10.86 4.61
CA LEU A 432 0.05 -10.43 3.56
C LEU A 432 1.46 -10.98 3.76
N ILE A 433 1.83 -11.34 5.00
CA ILE A 433 3.10 -12.00 5.31
C ILE A 433 3.32 -13.26 4.49
N ILE A 434 2.27 -14.01 4.16
CA ILE A 434 2.33 -15.23 3.34
C ILE A 434 2.99 -14.96 1.99
N ASN A 435 2.67 -13.82 1.38
CA ASN A 435 3.25 -13.43 0.10
C ASN A 435 4.73 -13.07 0.21
N LEU A 436 5.15 -12.47 1.35
CA LEU A 436 6.55 -12.14 1.60
C LEU A 436 7.38 -13.40 1.87
N ILE A 437 6.88 -14.31 2.69
CA ILE A 437 7.53 -15.61 2.95
C ILE A 437 7.70 -16.40 1.64
N LYS A 438 6.65 -16.46 0.81
CA LYS A 438 6.72 -17.11 -0.50
C LYS A 438 7.82 -16.50 -1.39
N LYS A 439 7.97 -15.18 -1.41
CA LYS A 439 9.04 -14.51 -2.15
C LYS A 439 10.43 -14.83 -1.59
N LEU A 440 10.58 -14.86 -0.27
CA LEU A 440 11.84 -15.19 0.39
C LEU A 440 12.29 -16.62 0.06
N SER A 441 11.37 -17.60 0.10
CA SER A 441 11.69 -19.00 -0.23
C SER A 441 12.13 -19.18 -1.68
N GLN A 442 11.48 -18.47 -2.62
CA GLN A 442 11.84 -18.52 -4.04
C GLN A 442 13.21 -17.88 -4.35
N SER A 443 13.65 -16.93 -3.52
CA SER A 443 14.98 -16.30 -3.67
C SER A 443 16.11 -17.18 -3.15
N GLY A 444 15.83 -18.16 -2.31
CA GLY A 444 16.81 -19.11 -1.76
C GLY A 444 17.18 -20.25 -2.71
N GLU A 445 16.37 -20.57 -3.70
CA GLU A 445 16.65 -21.63 -4.68
C GLU A 445 17.79 -21.31 -5.66
N GLY A 446 18.30 -20.07 -5.69
CA GLY A 446 19.43 -19.63 -6.50
C GLY A 446 20.80 -19.55 -5.78
N LEU A 447 20.89 -19.93 -4.49
CA LEU A 447 22.10 -19.73 -3.65
C LEU A 447 22.77 -21.03 -3.19
N SER A 448 22.63 -22.15 -3.91
CA SER A 448 23.22 -23.44 -3.52
C SER A 448 24.64 -23.71 -4.05
N ASP A 449 25.40 -22.72 -4.52
CA ASP A 449 26.81 -22.94 -4.89
C ASP A 449 27.73 -21.81 -4.39
N ASN A 450 27.95 -21.75 -3.08
CA ASN A 450 29.21 -21.31 -2.47
C ASN A 450 29.13 -21.44 -0.94
N ALA A 451 29.50 -22.60 -0.45
CA ALA A 451 29.74 -22.85 0.97
C ALA A 451 31.11 -22.31 1.33
N ASP A 452 31.15 -21.09 1.89
CA ASP A 452 32.15 -20.68 2.91
C ASP A 452 31.93 -19.20 3.31
N SER A 453 30.98 -18.98 4.17
CA SER A 453 31.01 -17.87 5.15
C SER A 453 29.82 -18.05 6.10
N GLY A 454 30.15 -18.32 7.37
CA GLY A 454 29.16 -18.48 8.43
C GLY A 454 28.39 -17.18 8.68
N SER A 455 27.20 -17.08 8.14
CA SER A 455 26.26 -16.00 8.42
C SER A 455 24.82 -16.52 8.52
N ALA A 456 24.02 -15.80 9.25
CA ALA A 456 22.65 -16.12 9.67
C ALA A 456 21.67 -16.54 8.55
N GLU A 457 22.04 -16.44 7.27
CA GLU A 457 21.21 -16.80 6.11
C GLU A 457 20.89 -18.31 6.02
N TYR A 458 21.76 -19.16 6.57
CA TYR A 458 21.57 -20.62 6.54
C TYR A 458 20.44 -21.13 7.44
N SER A 459 19.96 -20.29 8.36
CA SER A 459 18.97 -20.68 9.36
C SER A 459 17.51 -20.57 8.89
N ILE A 460 17.20 -19.66 7.94
CA ILE A 460 15.81 -19.37 7.56
C ILE A 460 15.24 -20.49 6.67
N SER A 461 15.95 -20.92 5.64
CA SER A 461 15.51 -22.00 4.77
C SER A 461 15.31 -23.31 5.56
N ARG A 462 16.27 -23.72 6.41
CA ARG A 462 16.11 -24.89 7.27
C ARG A 462 15.00 -24.76 8.30
N ARG A 463 14.80 -23.60 8.91
CA ARG A 463 13.71 -23.39 9.88
C ARG A 463 12.32 -23.45 9.25
N PHE A 464 12.18 -23.11 7.95
CA PHE A 464 10.92 -23.30 7.23
C PHE A 464 10.67 -24.74 6.80
N ASP A 465 11.74 -25.49 6.43
CA ASP A 465 11.63 -26.91 6.07
C ASP A 465 11.36 -27.81 7.30
N GLU A 466 11.91 -27.45 8.46
CA GLU A 466 11.69 -28.17 9.73
C GLU A 466 10.35 -27.79 10.41
N ALA A 467 9.78 -26.63 10.14
CA ALA A 467 8.46 -26.22 10.64
C ALA A 467 7.34 -26.75 9.74
N HIS A 468 7.11 -28.05 9.72
CA HIS A 468 5.91 -28.79 9.29
C HIS A 468 4.85 -28.10 8.38
N PHE A 469 5.27 -27.21 7.46
CA PHE A 469 4.34 -26.61 6.50
C PHE A 469 3.85 -27.64 5.45
N ASN A 470 4.55 -28.79 5.30
CA ASN A 470 4.23 -29.83 4.33
C ASN A 470 3.25 -30.90 4.81
N HIS A 471 2.79 -30.92 6.07
CA HIS A 471 1.99 -32.04 6.57
C HIS A 471 0.52 -31.77 6.86
N HIS A 472 -0.02 -30.57 6.69
CA HIS A 472 -1.43 -30.28 7.00
C HIS A 472 -2.30 -29.70 5.87
N PHE A 473 -1.85 -29.74 4.64
CA PHE A 473 -2.75 -29.57 3.49
C PHE A 473 -2.99 -30.89 2.77
N SER A 474 -3.44 -31.93 3.51
CA SER A 474 -4.10 -33.07 2.90
C SER A 474 -5.57 -32.71 2.65
N PRO A 475 -6.13 -33.08 1.48
CA PRO A 475 -7.52 -32.81 1.13
C PRO A 475 -8.45 -33.84 1.80
N HIS A 476 -8.63 -33.75 3.09
CA HIS A 476 -9.64 -34.47 3.83
C HIS A 476 -10.62 -33.47 4.47
N LEU A 477 -11.32 -32.72 3.65
CA LEU A 477 -12.64 -32.20 4.00
C LEU A 477 -13.66 -33.19 3.49
N SER A 478 -14.17 -34.01 4.42
CA SER A 478 -15.29 -34.90 4.18
C SER A 478 -16.51 -34.12 3.68
N PRO A 479 -17.28 -34.68 2.72
CA PRO A 479 -18.47 -34.03 2.19
C PRO A 479 -19.66 -34.31 3.12
N HIS A 480 -19.80 -33.54 4.18
CA HIS A 480 -21.00 -33.50 5.01
C HIS A 480 -21.41 -32.07 5.32
N LEU A 481 -21.91 -31.38 4.30
CA LEU A 481 -22.87 -30.31 4.47
C LEU A 481 -24.00 -30.55 3.48
N SER A 482 -25.15 -30.93 4.04
CA SER A 482 -26.37 -31.23 3.34
C SER A 482 -26.84 -30.11 2.41
N PRO A 483 -27.41 -30.44 1.25
CA PRO A 483 -27.96 -29.46 0.32
C PRO A 483 -29.41 -29.16 0.71
N HIS A 484 -29.61 -28.14 1.52
CA HIS A 484 -30.91 -27.50 1.69
C HIS A 484 -30.75 -26.04 1.77
N LEU A 485 -30.87 -25.37 0.62
CA LEU A 485 -31.47 -24.06 0.38
C LEU A 485 -31.25 -23.70 -1.10
N SER A 486 -32.08 -24.25 -1.97
CA SER A 486 -32.34 -23.67 -3.28
C SER A 486 -33.45 -22.64 -3.14
N PRO A 487 -33.25 -21.39 -3.48
CA PRO A 487 -34.36 -20.53 -3.90
C PRO A 487 -34.50 -20.67 -5.42
N THR A 488 -35.50 -21.38 -5.83
CA THR A 488 -36.10 -21.25 -7.15
C THR A 488 -36.65 -19.83 -7.29
N LEU A 489 -35.95 -19.01 -8.04
CA LEU A 489 -36.48 -17.82 -8.67
C LEU A 489 -36.21 -17.93 -10.17
N GLY A 490 -37.15 -18.56 -10.83
CA GLY A 490 -37.31 -18.46 -12.26
C GLY A 490 -37.72 -17.03 -12.60
N SER A 491 -36.86 -16.34 -13.33
CA SER A 491 -37.23 -15.17 -14.13
C SER A 491 -36.73 -15.44 -15.54
N SER A 492 -37.64 -15.84 -16.39
CA SER A 492 -37.50 -15.87 -17.83
C SER A 492 -37.25 -14.44 -18.32
N VAL A 493 -36.01 -14.09 -18.63
CA VAL A 493 -35.70 -12.90 -19.41
C VAL A 493 -35.98 -13.24 -20.88
N ASN A 494 -36.96 -12.55 -21.45
CA ASN A 494 -37.39 -12.68 -22.82
C ASN A 494 -36.22 -12.40 -23.79
N PRO A 495 -35.84 -13.34 -24.68
CA PRO A 495 -34.75 -13.19 -25.63
C PRO A 495 -34.89 -12.02 -26.62
N LEU A 496 -36.10 -11.47 -26.80
CA LEU A 496 -36.38 -10.39 -27.72
C LEU A 496 -35.88 -9.01 -27.29
N VAL A 497 -35.46 -8.84 -26.03
CA VAL A 497 -34.89 -7.57 -25.56
C VAL A 497 -33.41 -7.47 -25.90
N PHE A 498 -32.70 -8.61 -26.07
CA PHE A 498 -31.28 -8.62 -26.39
C PHE A 498 -30.97 -8.38 -27.88
N GLU A 499 -31.90 -8.72 -28.76
CA GLU A 499 -31.77 -8.48 -30.20
C GLU A 499 -32.03 -7.02 -30.59
N LYS A 500 -32.87 -6.32 -29.85
CA LYS A 500 -33.12 -4.88 -30.10
C LYS A 500 -31.96 -3.97 -29.73
N PHE A 501 -31.14 -4.37 -28.75
CA PHE A 501 -29.94 -3.62 -28.37
C PHE A 501 -28.74 -3.81 -29.33
N LYS A 502 -28.81 -4.81 -30.21
CA LYS A 502 -27.76 -5.05 -31.23
C LYS A 502 -28.03 -4.27 -32.53
N GLN A 503 -29.19 -3.70 -32.70
CA GLN A 503 -29.55 -2.93 -33.92
C GLN A 503 -29.50 -1.43 -33.71
N GLU A 504 -29.30 -0.94 -32.48
CA GLU A 504 -29.20 0.50 -32.16
C GLU A 504 -27.81 0.94 -31.67
N LEU A 505 -26.81 0.06 -31.75
CA LEU A 505 -25.37 0.33 -31.63
C LEU A 505 -24.70 -0.05 -32.95
#